data_7a453b546d6ebccd81074d7cfa9097c7
#
_entry.id   7a453b546d6ebccd81074d7cfa9097c7
#
_cell.length_a   1.000
_cell.length_b   1.000
_cell.length_c   1.000
_cell.angle_alpha   90.00
_cell.angle_beta   90.00
_cell.angle_gamma   90.00
#
_symmetry.space_group_name_H-M   'P 1'
#
loop_
_entity.id
_entity.type
_entity.pdbx_description
1 polymer ?
#
loop_
_entity_poly.entity_id
_entity_poly.type
_entity_poly.pdbx_seq_one_letter_code
_entity_poly.pdbx_strand_id
1 'polypeptide(L)'
;MKRILMVIGGAAHPFEKCAAIFKSAMEVGGVFSIEVTEDRGALVDLSTYDAVAIYTGGGEMSADQERGLIEFVRAGGGLVAIHGANAAMQKYPDYLEMVGTEFVGHGPIAEFGIETSDQASHILPRLSSGFTVTDEFYKLERRTEAELTEFQHATWQFDRQVMGYVRDFGEGRVFYTALGHDERTFRHPDFQDQVYKGLRYACGMKEGPPIRMGLLGYGPAFGMGGHHSQRIADTQGFELAAVCDRDPARLEAAKEEQGDHVATFADAQEMANSGLIDLGFVILPHAYHSWGIKTLLSGGVHVVTEKPFAVTVAECDEVIALAQEKGLMLSVYHQRHWDADVLTLLHVIESGMIGELYSMECNMVGYGRPGQAWRTHKPVSGGALYDMGAHQFEKVLQLLPKESAGGEKINRRAHLYGHFLKKRWHDVTNEDYIRAYVRFDGGVEAQVLVSSLCAASKPLWTVLGTRGSVVVENWGSGASIATVDDPGARYTSRLPAIEKPNGYYKNLADHLLAGVPLIITPQWAKGTVQCIEGCEIGARENRAVEVEFDF
;
A
#
# COMPACT_ATOMS: atom_id res chain seq x y z
N MET A 1 20.42 -10.01 -7.18
CA MET A 1 19.62 -9.09 -8.03
C MET A 1 19.39 -9.80 -9.35
N LYS A 2 18.12 -9.93 -9.78
CA LYS A 2 17.75 -10.59 -11.03
C LYS A 2 17.83 -9.59 -12.19
N ARG A 3 18.40 -10.01 -13.33
CA ARG A 3 18.55 -9.16 -14.51
C ARG A 3 17.42 -9.41 -15.50
N ILE A 4 16.72 -8.35 -15.88
CA ILE A 4 15.56 -8.40 -16.78
C ILE A 4 15.88 -7.57 -18.02
N LEU A 5 15.71 -8.15 -19.21
CA LEU A 5 15.68 -7.40 -20.47
C LEU A 5 14.23 -7.01 -20.76
N MET A 6 13.94 -5.72 -20.91
CA MET A 6 12.63 -5.26 -21.36
C MET A 6 12.74 -4.80 -22.81
N VAL A 7 12.12 -5.54 -23.73
CA VAL A 7 12.04 -5.19 -25.14
C VAL A 7 10.74 -4.41 -25.37
N ILE A 8 10.88 -3.22 -25.91
CA ILE A 8 9.76 -2.31 -26.21
C ILE A 8 9.72 -1.95 -27.70
N GLY A 9 8.64 -1.31 -28.12
CA GLY A 9 8.54 -0.69 -29.44
C GLY A 9 7.34 -1.18 -30.27
N GLY A 10 7.15 -0.57 -31.41
CA GLY A 10 6.00 -0.76 -32.26
C GLY A 10 5.17 0.50 -32.44
N ALA A 11 3.86 0.36 -32.65
CA ALA A 11 2.93 1.47 -32.85
C ALA A 11 1.82 1.46 -31.77
N ALA A 12 1.14 2.56 -31.64
CA ALA A 12 -0.09 2.74 -30.89
C ALA A 12 0.02 2.90 -29.36
N HIS A 13 1.19 2.72 -28.75
CA HIS A 13 1.35 2.88 -27.29
C HIS A 13 2.52 3.81 -26.94
N PRO A 14 2.50 4.47 -25.77
CA PRO A 14 3.60 5.32 -25.28
C PRO A 14 4.72 4.47 -24.65
N PHE A 15 5.36 3.58 -25.42
CA PHE A 15 6.28 2.53 -24.96
C PHE A 15 7.39 3.05 -24.05
N GLU A 16 8.09 4.12 -24.43
CA GLU A 16 9.21 4.68 -23.67
C GLU A 16 8.76 5.18 -22.28
N LYS A 17 7.62 5.89 -22.22
CA LYS A 17 7.07 6.42 -20.94
C LYS A 17 6.63 5.28 -20.02
N CYS A 18 5.91 4.30 -20.58
CA CYS A 18 5.47 3.13 -19.82
C CYS A 18 6.66 2.30 -19.32
N ALA A 19 7.69 2.10 -20.14
CA ALA A 19 8.91 1.41 -19.75
C ALA A 19 9.68 2.16 -18.65
N ALA A 20 9.72 3.48 -18.68
CA ALA A 20 10.33 4.28 -17.62
C ALA A 20 9.60 4.10 -16.28
N ILE A 21 8.25 4.12 -16.30
CA ILE A 21 7.42 3.86 -15.09
C ILE A 21 7.63 2.43 -14.59
N PHE A 22 7.60 1.44 -15.50
CA PHE A 22 7.86 0.03 -15.19
C PHE A 22 9.22 -0.14 -14.52
N LYS A 23 10.29 0.36 -15.13
CA LYS A 23 11.64 0.28 -14.59
C LYS A 23 11.72 0.89 -13.20
N SER A 24 11.24 2.12 -13.05
CA SER A 24 11.24 2.81 -11.76
C SER A 24 10.49 2.02 -10.67
N ALA A 25 9.31 1.47 -10.98
CA ALA A 25 8.51 0.72 -10.02
C ALA A 25 9.12 -0.64 -9.66
N MET A 26 9.69 -1.37 -10.63
CA MET A 26 10.21 -2.72 -10.41
C MET A 26 11.59 -2.74 -9.76
N GLU A 27 12.41 -1.70 -9.93
CA GLU A 27 13.76 -1.61 -9.34
C GLU A 27 13.78 -1.09 -7.89
N VAL A 28 12.68 -0.51 -7.37
CA VAL A 28 12.62 0.11 -6.01
C VAL A 28 12.95 -0.95 -4.97
N GLY A 29 12.89 -2.06 -4.88
CA GLY A 29 13.29 -3.01 -3.83
C GLY A 29 14.69 -3.58 -4.02
N GLY A 30 15.42 -3.22 -5.09
CA GLY A 30 16.74 -3.76 -5.39
C GLY A 30 16.74 -5.26 -5.75
N VAL A 31 15.56 -5.86 -5.96
CA VAL A 31 15.41 -7.27 -6.34
C VAL A 31 15.71 -7.45 -7.81
N PHE A 32 15.27 -6.53 -8.64
CA PHE A 32 15.46 -6.54 -10.10
C PHE A 32 16.39 -5.43 -10.56
N SER A 33 17.04 -5.66 -11.70
CA SER A 33 17.74 -4.67 -12.53
C SER A 33 17.21 -4.81 -13.94
N ILE A 34 16.69 -3.71 -14.53
CA ILE A 34 15.96 -3.72 -15.78
C ILE A 34 16.73 -2.94 -16.82
N GLU A 35 17.09 -3.61 -17.90
CA GLU A 35 17.63 -3.03 -19.12
C GLU A 35 16.50 -2.90 -20.15
N VAL A 36 16.29 -1.68 -20.65
CA VAL A 36 15.24 -1.39 -21.64
C VAL A 36 15.87 -1.20 -23.01
N THR A 37 15.34 -1.84 -24.04
CA THR A 37 15.82 -1.73 -25.41
C THR A 37 14.69 -1.79 -26.44
N GLU A 38 14.87 -1.11 -27.56
CA GLU A 38 14.04 -1.28 -28.76
C GLU A 38 14.68 -2.26 -29.75
N ASP A 39 15.97 -2.58 -29.53
CA ASP A 39 16.70 -3.51 -30.41
C ASP A 39 16.33 -4.97 -30.11
N ARG A 40 15.53 -5.55 -30.99
CA ARG A 40 15.16 -6.97 -30.92
C ARG A 40 16.34 -7.92 -31.20
N GLY A 41 17.47 -7.40 -31.73
CA GLY A 41 18.71 -8.18 -31.88
C GLY A 41 19.19 -8.78 -30.55
N ALA A 42 18.87 -8.12 -29.44
CA ALA A 42 19.14 -8.62 -28.09
C ALA A 42 18.45 -9.96 -27.75
N LEU A 43 17.38 -10.34 -28.48
CA LEU A 43 16.69 -11.63 -28.28
C LEU A 43 17.47 -12.84 -28.78
N VAL A 44 18.55 -12.65 -29.54
CA VAL A 44 19.38 -13.74 -30.08
C VAL A 44 20.24 -14.39 -28.97
N ASP A 45 20.74 -13.58 -28.04
CA ASP A 45 21.52 -14.07 -26.88
C ASP A 45 21.03 -13.46 -25.59
N LEU A 46 20.32 -14.26 -24.82
CA LEU A 46 19.72 -13.92 -23.54
C LEU A 46 20.46 -14.53 -22.32
N SER A 47 21.64 -15.09 -22.54
CA SER A 47 22.40 -15.86 -21.52
C SER A 47 22.72 -15.09 -20.23
N THR A 48 22.69 -13.74 -20.28
CA THR A 48 23.00 -12.87 -19.14
C THR A 48 21.77 -12.41 -18.37
N TYR A 49 20.55 -12.77 -18.81
CA TYR A 49 19.31 -12.37 -18.19
C TYR A 49 18.61 -13.54 -17.49
N ASP A 50 17.83 -13.23 -16.47
CA ASP A 50 16.97 -14.20 -15.76
C ASP A 50 15.56 -14.26 -16.38
N ALA A 51 15.09 -13.15 -16.94
CA ALA A 51 13.82 -13.09 -17.65
C ALA A 51 13.83 -11.98 -18.74
N VAL A 52 12.89 -12.10 -19.66
CA VAL A 52 12.59 -11.08 -20.68
C VAL A 52 11.18 -10.56 -20.46
N ALA A 53 11.02 -9.24 -20.45
CA ALA A 53 9.73 -8.57 -20.51
C ALA A 53 9.49 -8.08 -21.95
N ILE A 54 8.37 -8.46 -22.55
CA ILE A 54 7.97 -7.99 -23.90
C ILE A 54 6.79 -7.04 -23.75
N TYR A 55 7.00 -5.80 -24.14
CA TYR A 55 5.97 -4.76 -24.24
C TYR A 55 6.05 -4.10 -25.61
N THR A 56 5.40 -4.71 -26.59
CA THR A 56 5.48 -4.26 -27.99
C THR A 56 4.09 -4.26 -28.64
N GLY A 57 3.87 -3.34 -29.58
CA GLY A 57 2.67 -3.29 -30.41
C GLY A 57 2.94 -3.88 -31.80
N GLY A 58 3.17 -5.18 -31.88
CA GLY A 58 3.55 -5.86 -33.13
C GLY A 58 5.03 -5.69 -33.51
N GLY A 59 5.35 -5.80 -34.79
CA GLY A 59 6.69 -5.70 -35.37
C GLY A 59 7.26 -7.06 -35.79
N GLU A 60 8.35 -7.03 -36.54
CA GLU A 60 8.95 -8.24 -37.11
C GLU A 60 10.09 -8.76 -36.24
N MET A 61 10.17 -10.07 -36.09
CA MET A 61 11.31 -10.78 -35.54
C MET A 61 11.98 -11.58 -36.67
N SER A 62 13.31 -11.72 -36.63
CA SER A 62 13.99 -12.71 -37.45
C SER A 62 13.78 -14.11 -36.87
N ALA A 63 13.98 -15.15 -37.67
CA ALA A 63 13.92 -16.53 -37.20
C ALA A 63 14.92 -16.81 -36.04
N ASP A 64 16.06 -16.13 -36.03
CA ASP A 64 17.06 -16.26 -34.96
C ASP A 64 16.62 -15.60 -33.67
N GLN A 65 15.91 -14.44 -33.73
CA GLN A 65 15.35 -13.74 -32.59
C GLN A 65 14.21 -14.55 -31.96
N GLU A 66 13.27 -15.05 -32.78
CA GLU A 66 12.19 -15.91 -32.30
C GLU A 66 12.75 -17.17 -31.63
N ARG A 67 13.66 -17.87 -32.31
CA ARG A 67 14.30 -19.07 -31.79
C ARG A 67 15.06 -18.79 -30.49
N GLY A 68 15.87 -17.72 -30.43
CA GLY A 68 16.64 -17.35 -29.25
C GLY A 68 15.75 -17.14 -28.02
N LEU A 69 14.63 -16.41 -28.19
CA LEU A 69 13.66 -16.19 -27.10
C LEU A 69 12.98 -17.51 -26.68
N ILE A 70 12.51 -18.32 -27.62
CA ILE A 70 11.83 -19.59 -27.33
C ILE A 70 12.77 -20.58 -26.63
N GLU A 71 14.01 -20.72 -27.12
CA GLU A 71 15.01 -21.60 -26.50
C GLU A 71 15.41 -21.12 -25.10
N PHE A 72 15.56 -19.81 -24.89
CA PHE A 72 15.82 -19.21 -23.59
C PHE A 72 14.73 -19.58 -22.58
N VAL A 73 13.45 -19.37 -22.93
CA VAL A 73 12.34 -19.70 -22.02
C VAL A 73 12.27 -21.22 -21.81
N ARG A 74 12.38 -22.02 -22.87
CA ARG A 74 12.33 -23.49 -22.76
C ARG A 74 13.45 -24.05 -21.86
N ALA A 75 14.60 -23.38 -21.81
CA ALA A 75 15.76 -23.79 -20.99
C ALA A 75 15.70 -23.28 -19.54
N GLY A 76 14.61 -22.63 -19.11
CA GLY A 76 14.43 -22.19 -17.72
C GLY A 76 14.37 -20.69 -17.52
N GLY A 77 14.56 -19.88 -18.56
CA GLY A 77 14.37 -18.44 -18.53
C GLY A 77 12.90 -18.03 -18.36
N GLY A 78 12.68 -16.79 -17.93
CA GLY A 78 11.33 -16.25 -17.72
C GLY A 78 10.85 -15.36 -18.86
N LEU A 79 9.53 -15.39 -19.15
CA LEU A 79 8.87 -14.42 -20.03
C LEU A 79 7.78 -13.68 -19.27
N VAL A 80 7.80 -12.35 -19.35
CA VAL A 80 6.73 -11.46 -18.89
C VAL A 80 6.17 -10.74 -20.12
N ALA A 81 5.03 -11.20 -20.60
CA ALA A 81 4.37 -10.66 -21.78
C ALA A 81 3.28 -9.67 -21.34
N ILE A 82 3.39 -8.42 -21.78
CA ILE A 82 2.52 -7.31 -21.35
C ILE A 82 1.72 -6.80 -22.54
N HIS A 83 0.40 -6.76 -22.37
CA HIS A 83 -0.55 -6.12 -23.30
C HIS A 83 -0.36 -6.58 -24.74
N GLY A 84 0.10 -5.70 -25.62
CA GLY A 84 0.32 -5.96 -27.04
C GLY A 84 1.41 -6.98 -27.39
N ALA A 85 2.02 -7.63 -26.40
CA ALA A 85 3.08 -8.63 -26.64
C ALA A 85 2.64 -9.79 -27.55
N ASN A 86 1.35 -10.11 -27.59
CA ASN A 86 0.75 -11.13 -28.46
C ASN A 86 -0.06 -10.55 -29.64
N ALA A 87 0.01 -9.23 -29.86
CA ALA A 87 -0.70 -8.55 -30.95
C ALA A 87 0.11 -8.60 -32.24
N ALA A 88 -0.57 -8.84 -33.38
CA ALA A 88 0.03 -8.91 -34.71
C ALA A 88 1.17 -9.93 -34.84
N MET A 89 1.10 -11.03 -34.08
CA MET A 89 2.12 -12.09 -34.03
C MET A 89 1.72 -13.36 -34.80
N GLN A 90 0.74 -13.27 -35.76
CA GLN A 90 0.23 -14.39 -36.53
C GLN A 90 1.32 -15.05 -37.41
N LYS A 91 2.38 -14.33 -37.73
CA LYS A 91 3.54 -14.85 -38.49
C LYS A 91 4.45 -15.78 -37.65
N TYR A 92 4.26 -15.79 -36.30
CA TYR A 92 5.14 -16.46 -35.35
C TYR A 92 4.32 -17.45 -34.52
N PRO A 93 3.88 -18.57 -35.07
CA PRO A 93 3.01 -19.53 -34.40
C PRO A 93 3.69 -20.18 -33.16
N ASP A 94 5.00 -20.40 -33.21
CA ASP A 94 5.75 -20.98 -32.09
C ASP A 94 5.86 -19.98 -30.92
N TYR A 95 6.00 -18.68 -31.22
CA TYR A 95 5.94 -17.63 -30.22
C TYR A 95 4.56 -17.55 -29.59
N LEU A 96 3.48 -17.57 -30.37
CA LEU A 96 2.10 -17.55 -29.86
C LEU A 96 1.77 -18.81 -29.04
N GLU A 97 2.29 -19.98 -29.44
CA GLU A 97 2.19 -21.20 -28.65
C GLU A 97 2.89 -21.04 -27.30
N MET A 98 4.11 -20.44 -27.28
CA MET A 98 4.84 -20.18 -26.03
C MET A 98 4.09 -19.18 -25.14
N VAL A 99 3.62 -18.05 -25.67
CA VAL A 99 2.84 -17.07 -24.90
C VAL A 99 1.53 -17.69 -24.43
N GLY A 100 0.81 -18.44 -25.29
CA GLY A 100 -0.41 -19.17 -24.97
C GLY A 100 -1.69 -18.59 -25.56
N THR A 101 -1.72 -17.29 -25.88
CA THR A 101 -2.86 -16.61 -26.51
C THR A 101 -2.43 -15.66 -27.61
N GLU A 102 -3.40 -15.32 -28.46
CA GLU A 102 -3.31 -14.28 -29.48
C GLU A 102 -4.35 -13.20 -29.23
N PHE A 103 -3.95 -11.95 -29.41
CA PHE A 103 -4.86 -10.82 -29.47
C PHE A 103 -5.68 -10.83 -30.75
N VAL A 104 -7.01 -10.77 -30.65
CA VAL A 104 -7.91 -10.76 -31.80
C VAL A 104 -8.77 -9.50 -31.90
N GLY A 105 -8.69 -8.61 -30.93
CA GLY A 105 -9.38 -7.33 -30.92
C GLY A 105 -9.51 -6.73 -29.54
N HIS A 106 -10.00 -5.50 -29.47
CA HIS A 106 -10.27 -4.79 -28.22
C HIS A 106 -11.50 -3.88 -28.34
N GLY A 107 -12.05 -3.50 -27.20
CA GLY A 107 -13.03 -2.42 -27.07
C GLY A 107 -12.35 -1.04 -27.09
N PRO A 108 -13.11 0.05 -26.90
CA PRO A 108 -12.51 1.36 -26.66
C PRO A 108 -11.77 1.35 -25.33
N ILE A 109 -10.87 2.34 -25.12
CA ILE A 109 -10.33 2.63 -23.80
C ILE A 109 -11.49 3.01 -22.89
N ALA A 110 -11.71 2.22 -21.84
CA ALA A 110 -12.82 2.38 -20.92
C ALA A 110 -12.41 1.98 -19.50
N GLU A 111 -13.17 2.44 -18.52
CA GLU A 111 -13.03 1.97 -17.15
C GLU A 111 -13.79 0.66 -16.98
N PHE A 112 -13.11 -0.36 -16.42
CA PHE A 112 -13.73 -1.65 -16.08
C PHE A 112 -13.06 -2.27 -14.85
N GLY A 113 -13.82 -3.16 -14.19
CA GLY A 113 -13.33 -3.90 -13.02
C GLY A 113 -12.54 -5.15 -13.42
N ILE A 114 -11.45 -5.38 -12.72
CA ILE A 114 -10.67 -6.62 -12.76
C ILE A 114 -11.07 -7.49 -11.57
N GLU A 115 -11.37 -8.75 -11.83
CA GLU A 115 -11.63 -9.78 -10.82
C GLU A 115 -10.41 -10.70 -10.74
N THR A 116 -9.87 -10.92 -9.54
CA THR A 116 -8.74 -11.85 -9.32
C THR A 116 -9.26 -13.19 -8.82
N SER A 117 -8.80 -14.27 -9.43
CA SER A 117 -9.13 -15.65 -9.05
C SER A 117 -8.10 -16.18 -8.04
N ASP A 118 -8.57 -16.97 -7.09
CA ASP A 118 -7.70 -17.65 -6.11
C ASP A 118 -6.92 -18.84 -6.71
N GLN A 119 -7.21 -19.26 -7.95
CA GLN A 119 -6.56 -20.40 -8.60
C GLN A 119 -5.03 -20.27 -8.68
N ALA A 120 -4.53 -19.07 -8.85
CA ALA A 120 -3.09 -18.81 -8.90
C ALA A 120 -2.51 -18.28 -7.56
N SER A 121 -3.26 -18.30 -6.47
CA SER A 121 -2.81 -17.73 -5.18
C SER A 121 -1.56 -18.41 -4.60
N HIS A 122 -1.29 -19.65 -4.96
CA HIS A 122 -0.07 -20.38 -4.59
C HIS A 122 1.14 -20.04 -5.49
N ILE A 123 0.91 -19.42 -6.65
CA ILE A 123 1.93 -19.00 -7.62
C ILE A 123 2.18 -17.49 -7.51
N LEU A 124 1.09 -16.71 -7.43
CA LEU A 124 1.08 -15.26 -7.30
C LEU A 124 0.39 -14.88 -5.99
N PRO A 125 1.07 -15.02 -4.85
CA PRO A 125 0.46 -14.85 -3.54
C PRO A 125 0.03 -13.40 -3.28
N ARG A 126 -1.06 -13.24 -2.54
CA ARG A 126 -1.55 -11.95 -2.03
C ARG A 126 -1.85 -10.90 -3.11
N LEU A 127 -2.27 -11.29 -4.32
CA LEU A 127 -2.85 -10.34 -5.27
C LEU A 127 -4.12 -9.71 -4.67
N SER A 128 -4.42 -8.47 -5.03
CA SER A 128 -5.70 -7.85 -4.71
C SER A 128 -6.85 -8.69 -5.28
N SER A 129 -7.95 -8.83 -4.56
CA SER A 129 -9.13 -9.59 -5.02
C SER A 129 -9.79 -8.98 -6.27
N GLY A 130 -9.49 -7.71 -6.54
CA GLY A 130 -9.91 -6.97 -7.73
C GLY A 130 -9.54 -5.50 -7.63
N PHE A 131 -9.60 -4.80 -8.75
CA PHE A 131 -9.38 -3.36 -8.85
C PHE A 131 -10.06 -2.81 -10.11
N THR A 132 -10.19 -1.49 -10.20
CA THR A 132 -10.73 -0.81 -11.39
C THR A 132 -9.59 -0.18 -12.18
N VAL A 133 -9.61 -0.34 -13.49
CA VAL A 133 -8.57 0.20 -14.38
C VAL A 133 -9.22 0.90 -15.58
N THR A 134 -8.55 1.91 -16.11
CA THR A 134 -8.88 2.51 -17.41
C THR A 134 -7.88 1.99 -18.45
N ASP A 135 -8.32 1.08 -19.29
CA ASP A 135 -7.47 0.38 -20.25
C ASP A 135 -8.26 -0.04 -21.51
N GLU A 136 -7.62 -0.71 -22.44
CA GLU A 136 -8.27 -1.41 -23.53
C GLU A 136 -8.76 -2.79 -23.06
N PHE A 137 -10.03 -3.08 -23.29
CA PHE A 137 -10.60 -4.39 -23.00
C PHE A 137 -10.21 -5.38 -24.11
N TYR A 138 -9.13 -6.14 -23.89
CA TYR A 138 -8.60 -7.10 -24.86
C TYR A 138 -9.49 -8.34 -25.01
N LYS A 139 -9.59 -8.83 -26.25
CA LYS A 139 -10.16 -10.13 -26.59
C LYS A 139 -9.02 -11.05 -27.05
N LEU A 140 -8.94 -12.20 -26.39
CA LEU A 140 -7.89 -13.17 -26.59
C LEU A 140 -8.43 -14.48 -27.15
N GLU A 141 -7.70 -15.07 -28.09
CA GLU A 141 -7.91 -16.47 -28.52
C GLU A 141 -6.75 -17.34 -28.02
N ARG A 142 -7.09 -18.52 -27.53
CA ARG A 142 -6.10 -19.49 -27.08
C ARG A 142 -5.33 -20.08 -28.25
N ARG A 143 -3.99 -20.20 -28.11
CA ARG A 143 -3.07 -20.73 -29.11
C ARG A 143 -2.22 -21.92 -28.61
N THR A 144 -2.61 -22.51 -27.50
CA THR A 144 -1.94 -23.69 -26.91
C THR A 144 -2.96 -24.66 -26.34
N GLU A 145 -2.65 -25.96 -26.39
CA GLU A 145 -3.40 -26.99 -25.69
C GLU A 145 -2.93 -27.15 -24.22
N ALA A 146 -1.76 -26.58 -23.87
CA ALA A 146 -1.23 -26.65 -22.53
C ALA A 146 -2.07 -25.82 -21.55
N GLU A 147 -2.05 -26.16 -20.26
CA GLU A 147 -2.81 -25.48 -19.23
C GLU A 147 -2.36 -24.02 -19.08
N LEU A 148 -3.33 -23.13 -18.95
CA LEU A 148 -3.16 -21.74 -18.54
C LEU A 148 -3.80 -21.59 -17.16
N THR A 149 -3.01 -21.23 -16.16
CA THR A 149 -3.55 -20.89 -14.83
C THR A 149 -3.99 -19.43 -14.82
N GLU A 150 -5.28 -19.23 -15.04
CA GLU A 150 -5.90 -17.91 -15.17
C GLU A 150 -6.05 -17.28 -13.78
N PHE A 151 -5.49 -16.08 -13.58
CA PHE A 151 -5.57 -15.37 -12.30
C PHE A 151 -6.39 -14.09 -12.36
N GLN A 152 -6.66 -13.56 -13.57
CA GLN A 152 -7.49 -12.36 -13.71
C GLN A 152 -8.46 -12.44 -14.87
N HIS A 153 -9.66 -11.89 -14.60
CA HIS A 153 -10.72 -11.74 -15.58
C HIS A 153 -11.31 -10.33 -15.51
N ALA A 154 -11.94 -9.90 -16.57
CA ALA A 154 -12.81 -8.73 -16.58
C ALA A 154 -14.09 -9.01 -17.35
N THR A 155 -15.16 -8.34 -16.96
CA THR A 155 -16.45 -8.35 -17.68
C THR A 155 -16.79 -6.94 -18.09
N TRP A 156 -16.97 -6.71 -19.40
CA TRP A 156 -17.38 -5.43 -19.94
C TRP A 156 -18.44 -5.64 -21.02
N GLN A 157 -19.57 -4.95 -20.91
CA GLN A 157 -20.71 -5.08 -21.83
C GLN A 157 -21.15 -6.54 -22.06
N PHE A 158 -21.25 -7.33 -20.99
CA PHE A 158 -21.61 -8.76 -20.98
C PHE A 158 -20.59 -9.71 -21.64
N ASP A 159 -19.43 -9.21 -22.05
CA ASP A 159 -18.33 -10.02 -22.57
C ASP A 159 -17.32 -10.24 -21.42
N ARG A 160 -17.02 -11.51 -21.10
CA ARG A 160 -16.04 -11.88 -20.08
C ARG A 160 -14.78 -12.42 -20.73
N GLN A 161 -13.65 -11.78 -20.41
CA GLN A 161 -12.34 -12.13 -20.98
C GLN A 161 -11.31 -12.41 -19.89
N VAL A 162 -10.33 -13.25 -20.22
CA VAL A 162 -9.13 -13.47 -19.42
C VAL A 162 -8.22 -12.25 -19.56
N MET A 163 -7.82 -11.67 -18.41
CA MET A 163 -6.93 -10.50 -18.36
C MET A 163 -5.53 -10.84 -17.89
N GLY A 164 -5.33 -12.03 -17.32
CA GLY A 164 -4.01 -12.47 -16.90
C GLY A 164 -3.96 -13.97 -16.61
N TYR A 165 -2.84 -14.60 -16.96
CA TYR A 165 -2.55 -15.99 -16.68
C TYR A 165 -1.06 -16.23 -16.51
N VAL A 166 -0.72 -17.37 -15.91
CA VAL A 166 0.63 -17.92 -15.87
C VAL A 166 0.65 -19.33 -16.44
N ARG A 167 1.81 -19.75 -16.95
CA ARG A 167 2.03 -21.13 -17.41
C ARG A 167 3.50 -21.50 -17.38
N ASP A 168 3.77 -22.80 -17.32
CA ASP A 168 5.10 -23.35 -17.59
C ASP A 168 5.31 -23.56 -19.10
N PHE A 169 6.56 -23.39 -19.55
CA PHE A 169 6.97 -23.67 -20.91
C PHE A 169 8.38 -24.27 -20.92
N GLY A 170 8.47 -25.59 -21.12
CA GLY A 170 9.70 -26.33 -20.86
C GLY A 170 10.08 -26.24 -19.39
N GLU A 171 11.31 -25.83 -19.09
CA GLU A 171 11.78 -25.57 -17.73
C GLU A 171 11.50 -24.11 -17.27
N GLY A 172 11.07 -23.25 -18.19
CA GLY A 172 10.83 -21.84 -17.95
C GLY A 172 9.36 -21.51 -17.64
N ARG A 173 9.08 -20.22 -17.50
CA ARG A 173 7.79 -19.73 -17.01
C ARG A 173 7.35 -18.51 -17.79
N VAL A 174 6.06 -18.45 -18.09
CA VAL A 174 5.42 -17.35 -18.80
C VAL A 174 4.35 -16.72 -17.91
N PHE A 175 4.45 -15.41 -17.71
CA PHE A 175 3.41 -14.57 -17.15
C PHE A 175 2.87 -13.67 -18.27
N TYR A 176 1.55 -13.59 -18.39
CA TYR A 176 0.88 -12.69 -19.33
C TYR A 176 -0.14 -11.82 -18.61
N THR A 177 -0.19 -10.54 -18.99
CA THR A 177 -1.27 -9.61 -18.65
C THR A 177 -1.75 -8.87 -19.87
N ALA A 178 -3.08 -8.82 -20.07
CA ALA A 178 -3.72 -8.07 -21.15
C ALA A 178 -3.76 -6.56 -20.90
N LEU A 179 -3.50 -6.14 -19.65
CA LEU A 179 -3.46 -4.73 -19.24
C LEU A 179 -2.13 -4.09 -19.64
N GLY A 180 -2.14 -2.77 -19.88
CA GLY A 180 -0.90 -2.03 -20.16
C GLY A 180 -0.97 -1.06 -21.33
N HIS A 181 -2.14 -0.52 -21.67
CA HIS A 181 -2.28 0.36 -22.83
C HIS A 181 -1.44 1.65 -22.70
N ASP A 182 -1.46 2.30 -21.53
CA ASP A 182 -0.77 3.57 -21.32
C ASP A 182 -0.30 3.79 -19.87
N GLU A 183 0.23 5.00 -19.60
CA GLU A 183 0.80 5.38 -18.31
C GLU A 183 -0.19 5.27 -17.14
N ARG A 184 -1.51 5.36 -17.36
CA ARG A 184 -2.53 5.24 -16.32
C ARG A 184 -2.47 3.85 -15.69
N THR A 185 -2.43 2.83 -16.54
CA THR A 185 -2.30 1.44 -16.10
C THR A 185 -0.94 1.16 -15.48
N PHE A 186 0.16 1.62 -16.09
CA PHE A 186 1.50 1.40 -15.53
C PHE A 186 1.74 2.10 -14.18
N ARG A 187 1.01 3.17 -13.87
CA ARG A 187 1.03 3.83 -12.55
C ARG A 187 0.09 3.19 -11.54
N HIS A 188 -0.83 2.32 -11.98
CA HIS A 188 -1.80 1.71 -11.08
C HIS A 188 -1.11 0.75 -10.09
N PRO A 189 -1.30 0.92 -8.76
CA PRO A 189 -0.57 0.13 -7.76
C PRO A 189 -0.80 -1.37 -7.86
N ASP A 190 -2.04 -1.81 -8.16
CA ASP A 190 -2.36 -3.22 -8.29
C ASP A 190 -1.82 -3.82 -9.58
N PHE A 191 -1.69 -3.03 -10.65
CA PHE A 191 -0.99 -3.45 -11.86
C PHE A 191 0.51 -3.64 -11.58
N GLN A 192 1.14 -2.70 -10.87
CA GLN A 192 2.55 -2.81 -10.48
C GLN A 192 2.79 -4.02 -9.59
N ASP A 193 1.90 -4.28 -8.61
CA ASP A 193 1.97 -5.45 -7.72
C ASP A 193 1.88 -6.77 -8.50
N GLN A 194 0.92 -6.90 -9.42
CA GLN A 194 0.78 -8.14 -10.20
C GLN A 194 1.98 -8.38 -11.13
N VAL A 195 2.50 -7.33 -11.78
CA VAL A 195 3.65 -7.45 -12.66
C VAL A 195 4.93 -7.75 -11.88
N TYR A 196 5.11 -7.15 -10.70
CA TYR A 196 6.22 -7.48 -9.80
C TYR A 196 6.21 -8.97 -9.41
N LYS A 197 5.05 -9.51 -9.03
CA LYS A 197 4.87 -10.94 -8.74
C LYS A 197 5.04 -11.81 -9.98
N GLY A 198 4.59 -11.34 -11.13
CA GLY A 198 4.82 -11.96 -12.43
C GLY A 198 6.31 -12.08 -12.78
N LEU A 199 7.10 -11.03 -12.54
CA LEU A 199 8.56 -11.07 -12.67
C LEU A 199 9.20 -12.08 -11.71
N ARG A 200 8.77 -12.12 -10.44
CA ARG A 200 9.27 -13.11 -9.47
C ARG A 200 8.97 -14.54 -9.93
N TYR A 201 7.73 -14.80 -10.38
CA TYR A 201 7.33 -16.09 -10.93
C TYR A 201 8.17 -16.47 -12.14
N ALA A 202 8.29 -15.56 -13.12
CA ALA A 202 9.08 -15.79 -14.34
C ALA A 202 10.55 -16.10 -14.00
N CYS A 203 11.15 -15.41 -13.04
CA CYS A 203 12.50 -15.68 -12.56
C CYS A 203 12.63 -16.92 -11.65
N GLY A 204 11.56 -17.69 -11.47
CA GLY A 204 11.56 -18.88 -10.59
C GLY A 204 11.80 -18.59 -9.11
N MET A 205 11.53 -17.36 -8.67
CA MET A 205 11.73 -16.96 -7.27
C MET A 205 10.58 -17.47 -6.41
N LYS A 206 10.92 -18.20 -5.37
CA LYS A 206 9.98 -18.70 -4.36
C LYS A 206 10.04 -17.81 -3.11
N GLU A 207 8.95 -17.76 -2.37
CA GLU A 207 8.96 -17.19 -1.03
C GLU A 207 9.61 -18.14 -0.04
N GLY A 208 10.14 -17.58 1.04
CA GLY A 208 10.64 -18.32 2.19
C GLY A 208 9.51 -18.95 3.02
N PRO A 209 9.84 -19.59 4.15
CA PRO A 209 8.85 -20.07 5.10
C PRO A 209 8.03 -18.88 5.65
N PRO A 210 6.83 -19.14 6.22
CA PRO A 210 6.04 -18.10 6.86
C PRO A 210 6.84 -17.36 7.93
N ILE A 211 6.58 -16.05 8.05
CA ILE A 211 7.16 -15.19 9.08
C ILE A 211 6.44 -15.50 10.41
N ARG A 212 7.20 -15.89 11.42
CA ARG A 212 6.71 -16.19 12.76
C ARG A 212 6.51 -14.90 13.55
N MET A 213 5.26 -14.60 13.89
CA MET A 213 4.89 -13.36 14.56
C MET A 213 4.71 -13.55 16.06
N GLY A 214 5.17 -12.56 16.84
CA GLY A 214 4.92 -12.46 18.29
C GLY A 214 4.09 -11.22 18.61
N LEU A 215 3.08 -11.33 19.49
CA LEU A 215 2.30 -10.19 19.98
C LEU A 215 2.81 -9.77 21.36
N LEU A 216 3.26 -8.54 21.51
CA LEU A 216 3.62 -7.93 22.79
C LEU A 216 2.46 -7.08 23.31
N GLY A 217 1.68 -7.65 24.19
CA GLY A 217 0.41 -7.14 24.74
C GLY A 217 -0.79 -7.92 24.19
N TYR A 218 -1.59 -8.48 25.11
CA TYR A 218 -2.84 -9.18 24.79
C TYR A 218 -3.99 -8.71 25.69
N GLY A 219 -3.94 -7.42 26.08
CA GLY A 219 -4.89 -6.82 27.02
C GLY A 219 -6.32 -6.76 26.47
N PRO A 220 -7.35 -6.80 27.36
CA PRO A 220 -8.75 -6.81 26.97
C PRO A 220 -9.26 -5.46 26.46
N ALA A 221 -8.53 -4.39 26.75
CA ALA A 221 -8.93 -3.07 26.30
C ALA A 221 -8.91 -3.00 24.76
N PHE A 222 -10.08 -2.84 24.16
CA PHE A 222 -10.29 -2.77 22.70
C PHE A 222 -10.06 -4.06 21.91
N GLY A 223 -9.74 -5.19 22.53
CA GLY A 223 -9.60 -6.50 21.86
C GLY A 223 -8.52 -6.56 20.78
N MET A 224 -7.48 -5.71 20.88
CA MET A 224 -6.48 -5.59 19.80
C MET A 224 -5.63 -6.86 19.66
N GLY A 225 -5.38 -7.61 20.73
CA GLY A 225 -4.68 -8.91 20.63
C GLY A 225 -5.40 -9.87 19.69
N GLY A 226 -6.69 -10.12 19.93
CA GLY A 226 -7.52 -10.96 19.07
C GLY A 226 -7.66 -10.39 17.64
N HIS A 227 -7.80 -9.06 17.49
CA HIS A 227 -7.83 -8.42 16.19
C HIS A 227 -6.56 -8.73 15.36
N HIS A 228 -5.38 -8.55 15.95
CA HIS A 228 -4.12 -8.81 15.26
C HIS A 228 -3.92 -10.31 14.99
N SER A 229 -4.29 -11.19 15.93
CA SER A 229 -4.25 -12.64 15.72
C SER A 229 -5.07 -13.05 14.49
N GLN A 230 -6.29 -12.52 14.35
CA GLN A 230 -7.13 -12.79 13.18
C GLN A 230 -6.49 -12.27 11.89
N ARG A 231 -5.92 -11.05 11.90
CA ARG A 231 -5.25 -10.49 10.72
C ARG A 231 -4.01 -11.29 10.30
N ILE A 232 -3.28 -11.82 11.27
CA ILE A 232 -2.14 -12.72 11.02
C ILE A 232 -2.66 -14.00 10.34
N ALA A 233 -3.71 -14.62 10.86
CA ALA A 233 -4.30 -15.83 10.30
C ALA A 233 -4.87 -15.62 8.89
N ASP A 234 -5.45 -14.43 8.62
CA ASP A 234 -6.01 -14.06 7.31
C ASP A 234 -4.94 -13.71 6.26
N THR A 235 -3.65 -13.61 6.66
CA THR A 235 -2.58 -13.15 5.76
C THR A 235 -1.65 -14.29 5.39
N GLN A 236 -1.70 -14.73 4.15
CA GLN A 236 -0.78 -15.74 3.63
C GLN A 236 0.68 -15.32 3.85
N GLY A 237 1.48 -16.21 4.43
CA GLY A 237 2.89 -15.98 4.71
C GLY A 237 3.17 -15.49 6.14
N PHE A 238 2.17 -15.39 7.00
CA PHE A 238 2.32 -15.14 8.43
C PHE A 238 1.79 -16.30 9.27
N GLU A 239 2.38 -16.51 10.45
CA GLU A 239 1.89 -17.39 11.47
C GLU A 239 2.08 -16.77 12.86
N LEU A 240 1.11 -16.95 13.75
CA LEU A 240 1.23 -16.52 15.14
C LEU A 240 2.00 -17.57 15.92
N ALA A 241 3.20 -17.22 16.40
CA ALA A 241 4.09 -18.12 17.12
C ALA A 241 4.15 -17.86 18.63
N ALA A 242 3.95 -16.61 19.06
CA ALA A 242 4.06 -16.26 20.47
C ALA A 242 3.16 -15.09 20.88
N VAL A 243 2.77 -15.08 22.16
CA VAL A 243 2.09 -13.98 22.83
C VAL A 243 2.81 -13.66 24.14
N CYS A 244 3.03 -12.37 24.39
CA CYS A 244 3.59 -11.88 25.65
C CYS A 244 2.64 -10.90 26.32
N ASP A 245 2.31 -11.16 27.58
CA ASP A 245 1.61 -10.22 28.45
C ASP A 245 2.06 -10.42 29.90
N ARG A 246 2.14 -9.33 30.67
CA ARG A 246 2.48 -9.41 32.09
C ARG A 246 1.37 -10.00 32.96
N ASP A 247 0.13 -9.99 32.47
CA ASP A 247 -1.04 -10.53 33.17
C ASP A 247 -1.23 -12.02 32.79
N PRO A 248 -1.06 -12.95 33.74
CA PRO A 248 -1.24 -14.38 33.47
C PRO A 248 -2.62 -14.74 32.92
N ALA A 249 -3.67 -13.99 33.32
CA ALA A 249 -5.01 -14.24 32.79
C ALA A 249 -5.12 -13.91 31.29
N ARG A 250 -4.27 -13.03 30.76
CA ARG A 250 -4.20 -12.72 29.32
C ARG A 250 -3.46 -13.83 28.56
N LEU A 251 -2.46 -14.43 29.17
CA LEU A 251 -1.74 -15.56 28.59
C LEU A 251 -2.62 -16.81 28.48
N GLU A 252 -3.44 -17.07 29.51
CA GLU A 252 -4.43 -18.15 29.44
C GLU A 252 -5.49 -17.88 28.36
N ALA A 253 -6.04 -16.65 28.30
CA ALA A 253 -6.98 -16.27 27.25
C ALA A 253 -6.37 -16.43 25.85
N ALA A 254 -5.09 -16.06 25.64
CA ALA A 254 -4.40 -16.26 24.39
C ALA A 254 -4.29 -17.74 23.99
N LYS A 255 -4.01 -18.62 24.93
CA LYS A 255 -3.99 -20.08 24.67
C LYS A 255 -5.37 -20.64 24.34
N GLU A 256 -6.41 -20.21 25.05
CA GLU A 256 -7.78 -20.61 24.80
C GLU A 256 -8.25 -20.17 23.39
N GLU A 257 -7.88 -18.95 22.98
CA GLU A 257 -8.29 -18.37 21.70
C GLU A 257 -7.46 -18.86 20.51
N GLN A 258 -6.15 -19.04 20.69
CA GLN A 258 -5.21 -19.31 19.60
C GLN A 258 -4.70 -20.78 19.58
N GLY A 259 -4.87 -21.51 20.66
CA GLY A 259 -4.42 -22.90 20.82
C GLY A 259 -3.03 -23.05 21.45
N ASP A 260 -2.73 -24.27 21.89
CA ASP A 260 -1.51 -24.63 22.64
C ASP A 260 -0.21 -24.53 21.82
N HIS A 261 -0.31 -24.37 20.49
CA HIS A 261 0.87 -24.20 19.62
C HIS A 261 1.49 -22.81 19.73
N VAL A 262 0.76 -21.82 20.28
CA VAL A 262 1.25 -20.48 20.51
C VAL A 262 1.98 -20.40 21.83
N ALA A 263 3.28 -20.09 21.80
CA ALA A 263 4.08 -19.94 23.01
C ALA A 263 3.65 -18.69 23.80
N THR A 264 3.69 -18.76 25.12
CA THR A 264 3.32 -17.62 25.99
C THR A 264 4.49 -17.19 26.85
N PHE A 265 4.66 -15.87 27.00
CA PHE A 265 5.74 -15.26 27.78
C PHE A 265 5.20 -14.18 28.72
N ALA A 266 5.71 -14.15 29.96
CA ALA A 266 5.42 -13.08 30.91
C ALA A 266 6.39 -11.89 30.78
N ASP A 267 7.53 -12.11 30.15
CA ASP A 267 8.60 -11.13 29.95
C ASP A 267 8.89 -10.92 28.46
N ALA A 268 8.92 -9.64 28.06
CA ALA A 268 9.10 -9.26 26.66
C ALA A 268 10.51 -9.56 26.14
N GLN A 269 11.54 -9.47 27.01
CA GLN A 269 12.92 -9.78 26.61
C GLN A 269 13.12 -11.28 26.43
N GLU A 270 12.45 -12.10 27.26
CA GLU A 270 12.46 -13.55 27.07
C GLU A 270 11.82 -13.93 25.74
N MET A 271 10.68 -13.34 25.38
CA MET A 271 10.05 -13.55 24.07
C MET A 271 10.98 -13.11 22.93
N ALA A 272 11.56 -11.91 23.02
CA ALA A 272 12.47 -11.39 21.99
C ALA A 272 13.72 -12.28 21.77
N ASN A 273 14.24 -12.89 22.84
CA ASN A 273 15.45 -13.74 22.81
C ASN A 273 15.14 -15.23 22.53
N SER A 274 13.86 -15.61 22.42
CA SER A 274 13.45 -17.02 22.33
C SER A 274 13.84 -17.71 21.02
N GLY A 275 14.08 -16.94 19.95
CA GLY A 275 14.27 -17.47 18.60
C GLY A 275 13.00 -18.04 17.97
N LEU A 276 11.84 -17.89 18.62
CA LEU A 276 10.54 -18.36 18.12
C LEU A 276 9.86 -17.37 17.18
N ILE A 277 10.24 -16.09 17.20
CA ILE A 277 9.61 -15.03 16.43
C ILE A 277 10.61 -14.31 15.51
N ASP A 278 10.17 -13.98 14.32
CA ASP A 278 10.91 -13.20 13.33
C ASP A 278 10.45 -11.72 13.34
N LEU A 279 9.16 -11.51 13.68
CA LEU A 279 8.51 -10.20 13.73
C LEU A 279 7.69 -10.06 15.02
N GLY A 280 7.93 -9.00 15.79
CA GLY A 280 7.16 -8.67 16.97
C GLY A 280 6.21 -7.51 16.72
N PHE A 281 4.98 -7.64 17.21
CA PHE A 281 3.95 -6.59 17.14
C PHE A 281 3.71 -6.00 18.52
N VAL A 282 3.99 -4.71 18.69
CA VAL A 282 3.83 -3.97 19.97
C VAL A 282 2.40 -3.45 20.09
N ILE A 283 1.63 -4.00 21.05
CA ILE A 283 0.23 -3.67 21.32
C ILE A 283 0.11 -3.17 22.77
N LEU A 284 0.82 -2.12 23.07
CA LEU A 284 0.92 -1.56 24.41
C LEU A 284 0.18 -0.20 24.49
N PRO A 285 -0.05 0.36 25.69
CA PRO A 285 -0.42 1.77 25.80
C PRO A 285 0.67 2.67 25.24
N HIS A 286 0.30 3.80 24.62
CA HIS A 286 1.15 4.66 23.80
C HIS A 286 2.50 5.02 24.43
N ALA A 287 2.54 5.36 25.73
CA ALA A 287 3.76 5.70 26.47
C ALA A 287 4.78 4.54 26.55
N TYR A 288 4.38 3.31 26.22
CA TYR A 288 5.24 2.13 26.27
C TYR A 288 5.65 1.63 24.89
N HIS A 289 5.24 2.28 23.79
CA HIS A 289 5.59 1.86 22.43
C HIS A 289 7.10 1.87 22.23
N SER A 290 7.77 2.99 22.53
CA SER A 290 9.24 3.12 22.40
C SER A 290 10.00 2.05 23.17
N TRP A 291 9.55 1.74 24.41
CA TRP A 291 10.14 0.67 25.21
C TRP A 291 9.96 -0.72 24.55
N GLY A 292 8.74 -1.04 24.12
CA GLY A 292 8.45 -2.33 23.47
C GLY A 292 9.23 -2.52 22.17
N ILE A 293 9.32 -1.46 21.35
CA ILE A 293 10.10 -1.46 20.12
C ILE A 293 11.58 -1.73 20.42
N LYS A 294 12.17 -1.00 21.36
CA LYS A 294 13.60 -1.16 21.76
C LYS A 294 13.88 -2.58 22.28
N THR A 295 12.97 -3.15 23.06
CA THR A 295 13.10 -4.51 23.59
C THR A 295 13.18 -5.55 22.46
N LEU A 296 12.23 -5.49 21.51
CA LEU A 296 12.19 -6.44 20.39
C LEU A 296 13.37 -6.25 19.43
N LEU A 297 13.69 -5.01 19.04
CA LEU A 297 14.86 -4.72 18.20
C LEU A 297 16.17 -5.20 18.85
N SER A 298 16.31 -5.05 20.17
CA SER A 298 17.50 -5.53 20.90
C SER A 298 17.64 -7.06 20.86
N GLY A 299 16.53 -7.78 20.78
CA GLY A 299 16.51 -9.23 20.57
C GLY A 299 16.74 -9.68 19.12
N GLY A 300 16.96 -8.75 18.19
CA GLY A 300 17.19 -9.08 16.77
C GLY A 300 15.89 -9.37 15.98
N VAL A 301 14.75 -8.90 16.45
CA VAL A 301 13.42 -9.14 15.88
C VAL A 301 12.97 -7.91 15.08
N HIS A 302 12.42 -8.11 13.88
CA HIS A 302 11.69 -7.06 13.14
C HIS A 302 10.51 -6.56 13.97
N VAL A 303 10.11 -5.29 13.82
CA VAL A 303 9.07 -4.71 14.68
C VAL A 303 7.99 -3.98 13.88
N VAL A 304 6.75 -4.22 14.27
CA VAL A 304 5.60 -3.36 14.01
C VAL A 304 5.07 -2.86 15.36
N THR A 305 4.65 -1.62 15.44
CA THR A 305 3.96 -1.09 16.61
C THR A 305 2.58 -0.57 16.25
N GLU A 306 1.65 -0.62 17.20
CA GLU A 306 0.39 0.11 17.09
C GLU A 306 0.64 1.62 16.97
N LYS A 307 -0.34 2.33 16.40
CA LYS A 307 -0.31 3.80 16.37
C LYS A 307 -0.72 4.40 17.73
N PRO A 308 -0.23 5.60 18.09
CA PRO A 308 0.79 6.40 17.40
C PRO A 308 2.17 5.74 17.48
N PHE A 309 3.10 6.13 16.62
CA PHE A 309 4.45 5.55 16.62
C PHE A 309 5.12 5.64 18.00
N ALA A 310 5.13 6.83 18.57
CA ALA A 310 5.55 7.12 19.95
C ALA A 310 4.83 8.39 20.44
N VAL A 311 5.13 8.86 21.64
CA VAL A 311 4.52 10.08 22.20
C VAL A 311 5.39 11.33 22.06
N THR A 312 6.59 11.20 21.48
CA THR A 312 7.46 12.32 21.10
C THR A 312 8.21 12.00 19.81
N VAL A 313 8.64 13.03 19.08
CA VAL A 313 9.50 12.91 17.90
C VAL A 313 10.88 12.34 18.29
N ALA A 314 11.42 12.74 19.45
CA ALA A 314 12.69 12.22 19.94
C ALA A 314 12.68 10.70 20.16
N GLU A 315 11.58 10.15 20.72
CA GLU A 315 11.41 8.68 20.85
C GLU A 315 11.35 8.00 19.49
N CYS A 316 10.69 8.62 18.48
CA CYS A 316 10.68 8.11 17.11
C CYS A 316 12.10 8.04 16.55
N ASP A 317 12.88 9.11 16.67
CA ASP A 317 14.27 9.17 16.17
C ASP A 317 15.16 8.12 16.82
N GLU A 318 15.03 7.90 18.14
CA GLU A 318 15.79 6.87 18.86
C GLU A 318 15.50 5.45 18.33
N VAL A 319 14.22 5.09 18.15
CA VAL A 319 13.86 3.74 17.69
C VAL A 319 14.16 3.54 16.20
N ILE A 320 14.08 4.59 15.38
CA ILE A 320 14.49 4.57 13.98
C ILE A 320 16.01 4.32 13.87
N ALA A 321 16.81 5.05 14.64
CA ALA A 321 18.26 4.88 14.67
C ALA A 321 18.66 3.47 15.11
N LEU A 322 17.99 2.92 16.13
CA LEU A 322 18.24 1.56 16.59
C LEU A 322 17.87 0.51 15.54
N ALA A 323 16.74 0.66 14.86
CA ALA A 323 16.34 -0.25 13.80
C ALA A 323 17.34 -0.25 12.63
N GLN A 324 17.83 0.93 12.24
CA GLN A 324 18.87 1.09 11.22
C GLN A 324 20.19 0.47 11.64
N GLU A 325 20.66 0.72 12.88
CA GLU A 325 21.87 0.12 13.43
C GLU A 325 21.82 -1.42 13.40
N LYS A 326 20.65 -1.99 13.72
CA LYS A 326 20.45 -3.43 13.73
C LYS A 326 20.18 -4.04 12.35
N GLY A 327 19.90 -3.23 11.32
CA GLY A 327 19.47 -3.71 10.01
C GLY A 327 18.11 -4.39 10.04
N LEU A 328 17.22 -3.96 10.95
CA LEU A 328 15.91 -4.54 11.17
C LEU A 328 14.79 -3.66 10.61
N MET A 329 13.73 -4.29 10.12
CA MET A 329 12.52 -3.59 9.68
C MET A 329 11.77 -3.03 10.89
N LEU A 330 11.30 -1.80 10.77
CA LEU A 330 10.42 -1.12 11.70
C LEU A 330 9.26 -0.47 10.94
N SER A 331 8.04 -0.68 11.40
CA SER A 331 6.83 -0.08 10.82
C SER A 331 5.79 0.24 11.90
N VAL A 332 4.78 1.02 11.52
CA VAL A 332 3.68 1.43 12.40
C VAL A 332 2.35 1.03 11.78
N TYR A 333 1.44 0.50 12.58
CA TYR A 333 0.13 0.03 12.11
C TYR A 333 -0.81 1.18 11.74
N HIS A 334 -0.49 1.87 10.67
CA HIS A 334 -1.35 2.87 10.04
C HIS A 334 -2.28 2.21 9.02
N GLN A 335 -3.10 1.23 9.46
CA GLN A 335 -4.02 0.47 8.59
C GLN A 335 -5.03 1.35 7.86
N ARG A 336 -5.33 2.54 8.40
CA ARG A 336 -6.28 3.49 7.82
C ARG A 336 -5.77 4.18 6.55
N HIS A 337 -4.51 3.97 6.21
CA HIS A 337 -3.93 4.30 4.91
C HIS A 337 -4.71 3.67 3.74
N TRP A 338 -5.37 2.55 3.98
CA TRP A 338 -6.20 1.82 3.02
C TRP A 338 -7.70 1.94 3.30
N ASP A 339 -8.13 2.88 4.13
CA ASP A 339 -9.55 3.13 4.36
C ASP A 339 -10.22 3.66 3.09
N ALA A 340 -11.46 3.26 2.87
CA ALA A 340 -12.20 3.58 1.67
C ALA A 340 -12.39 5.09 1.44
N ASP A 341 -12.52 5.88 2.51
CA ASP A 341 -12.64 7.33 2.43
C ASP A 341 -11.38 7.96 1.81
N VAL A 342 -10.19 7.61 2.28
CA VAL A 342 -8.95 8.18 1.77
C VAL A 342 -8.62 7.69 0.36
N LEU A 343 -8.85 6.41 0.05
CA LEU A 343 -8.63 5.89 -1.30
C LEU A 343 -9.56 6.56 -2.33
N THR A 344 -10.82 6.81 -1.95
CA THR A 344 -11.77 7.54 -2.80
C THR A 344 -11.33 9.01 -2.99
N LEU A 345 -10.86 9.68 -1.92
CA LEU A 345 -10.33 11.04 -2.01
C LEU A 345 -9.07 11.12 -2.89
N LEU A 346 -8.14 10.17 -2.75
CA LEU A 346 -6.96 10.08 -3.61
C LEU A 346 -7.35 9.97 -5.09
N HIS A 347 -8.30 9.08 -5.41
CA HIS A 347 -8.79 8.94 -6.77
C HIS A 347 -9.37 10.25 -7.33
N VAL A 348 -10.16 10.98 -6.53
CA VAL A 348 -10.73 12.28 -6.95
C VAL A 348 -9.63 13.33 -7.17
N ILE A 349 -8.63 13.40 -6.30
CA ILE A 349 -7.52 14.36 -6.39
C ILE A 349 -6.63 14.03 -7.59
N GLU A 350 -6.17 12.79 -7.71
CA GLU A 350 -5.24 12.34 -8.74
C GLU A 350 -5.85 12.37 -10.15
N SER A 351 -7.17 12.12 -10.27
CA SER A 351 -7.89 12.27 -11.54
C SER A 351 -8.13 13.71 -11.96
N GLY A 352 -7.82 14.69 -11.08
CA GLY A 352 -8.00 16.12 -11.34
C GLY A 352 -9.46 16.58 -11.40
N MET A 353 -10.41 15.77 -10.92
CA MET A 353 -11.84 16.12 -10.95
C MET A 353 -12.15 17.45 -10.29
N ILE A 354 -11.50 17.76 -9.19
CA ILE A 354 -11.70 19.02 -8.44
C ILE A 354 -10.65 20.10 -8.74
N GLY A 355 -9.74 19.86 -9.70
CA GLY A 355 -8.61 20.75 -9.98
C GLY A 355 -7.49 20.63 -8.95
N GLU A 356 -6.72 21.70 -8.74
CA GLU A 356 -5.62 21.71 -7.78
C GLU A 356 -6.16 21.79 -6.34
N LEU A 357 -5.68 20.88 -5.49
CA LEU A 357 -6.00 20.82 -4.07
C LEU A 357 -5.41 22.03 -3.33
N TYR A 358 -6.21 22.73 -2.52
CA TYR A 358 -5.73 23.83 -1.68
C TYR A 358 -6.18 23.76 -0.21
N SER A 359 -7.26 23.04 0.14
CA SER A 359 -7.73 22.97 1.51
C SER A 359 -8.38 21.63 1.84
N MET A 360 -8.13 21.12 3.05
CA MET A 360 -8.73 19.90 3.59
C MET A 360 -9.23 20.14 5.02
N GLU A 361 -10.45 19.67 5.30
CA GLU A 361 -10.97 19.57 6.67
C GLU A 361 -11.27 18.11 6.98
N CYS A 362 -10.76 17.64 8.13
CA CYS A 362 -11.04 16.31 8.66
C CYS A 362 -11.62 16.39 10.07
N ASN A 363 -12.79 15.79 10.31
CA ASN A 363 -13.52 15.92 11.55
C ASN A 363 -13.78 14.56 12.20
N MET A 364 -13.20 14.36 13.39
CA MET A 364 -13.47 13.26 14.30
C MET A 364 -14.24 13.77 15.51
N VAL A 365 -15.54 13.91 15.35
CA VAL A 365 -16.37 14.63 16.33
C VAL A 365 -17.54 13.80 16.83
N GLY A 366 -17.92 14.07 18.05
CA GLY A 366 -19.10 13.52 18.69
C GLY A 366 -19.41 14.27 19.99
N TYR A 367 -20.55 13.95 20.58
CA TYR A 367 -20.89 14.46 21.90
C TYR A 367 -21.10 13.28 22.85
N GLY A 368 -20.16 13.10 23.76
CA GLY A 368 -20.21 12.02 24.75
C GLY A 368 -19.02 12.03 25.68
N ARG A 369 -19.24 11.56 26.89
CA ARG A 369 -18.16 11.40 27.88
C ARG A 369 -17.23 10.28 27.42
N PRO A 370 -15.92 10.54 27.28
CA PRO A 370 -14.94 9.48 26.98
C PRO A 370 -14.94 8.38 28.06
N GLY A 371 -14.69 7.14 27.66
CA GLY A 371 -14.59 6.01 28.58
C GLY A 371 -13.44 6.17 29.56
N GLN A 372 -13.52 5.48 30.71
CA GLN A 372 -12.42 5.44 31.69
C GLN A 372 -11.47 4.30 31.34
N ALA A 373 -10.45 4.62 30.54
CA ALA A 373 -9.38 3.69 30.18
C ALA A 373 -8.07 4.47 30.05
N TRP A 374 -6.96 3.78 29.89
CA TRP A 374 -5.65 4.40 29.72
C TRP A 374 -5.61 5.41 28.55
N ARG A 375 -6.44 5.19 27.50
CA ARG A 375 -6.55 6.10 26.33
C ARG A 375 -7.09 7.49 26.68
N THR A 376 -7.78 7.66 27.79
CA THR A 376 -8.28 8.95 28.26
C THR A 376 -7.44 9.55 29.38
N HIS A 377 -6.30 8.91 29.68
CA HIS A 377 -5.32 9.38 30.67
C HIS A 377 -4.07 9.92 29.96
N LYS A 378 -3.98 11.25 29.83
CA LYS A 378 -2.96 11.93 29.02
C LYS A 378 -1.51 11.50 29.30
N PRO A 379 -1.05 11.27 30.56
CA PRO A 379 0.30 10.78 30.83
C PRO A 379 0.63 9.43 30.19
N VAL A 380 -0.39 8.64 29.81
CA VAL A 380 -0.21 7.32 29.20
C VAL A 380 -0.54 7.35 27.70
N SER A 381 -1.58 8.11 27.33
CA SER A 381 -2.05 8.19 25.95
C SER A 381 -1.37 9.28 25.12
N GLY A 382 -0.69 10.23 25.72
CA GLY A 382 -0.18 11.44 25.08
C GLY A 382 -1.25 12.54 24.93
N GLY A 383 -2.55 12.20 24.94
CA GLY A 383 -3.67 13.09 24.71
C GLY A 383 -4.61 12.63 23.61
N ALA A 384 -5.74 13.33 23.44
CA ALA A 384 -6.75 12.93 22.45
C ALA A 384 -6.25 13.03 21.01
N LEU A 385 -5.30 13.92 20.72
CA LEU A 385 -4.72 14.06 19.38
C LEU A 385 -3.83 12.87 19.02
N TYR A 386 -3.10 12.28 19.96
CA TYR A 386 -2.29 11.07 19.73
C TYR A 386 -3.17 9.84 19.44
N ASP A 387 -4.32 9.73 20.09
CA ASP A 387 -5.20 8.59 19.85
C ASP A 387 -5.95 8.69 18.53
N MET A 388 -6.65 9.80 18.31
CA MET A 388 -7.51 9.98 17.13
C MET A 388 -6.83 10.75 16.00
N GLY A 389 -6.07 11.78 16.34
CA GLY A 389 -5.40 12.64 15.35
C GLY A 389 -4.29 11.94 14.59
N ALA A 390 -3.65 10.90 15.14
CA ALA A 390 -2.65 10.12 14.44
C ALA A 390 -3.20 9.52 13.14
N HIS A 391 -4.43 9.02 13.13
CA HIS A 391 -5.09 8.56 11.92
C HIS A 391 -5.37 9.68 10.93
N GLN A 392 -5.78 10.84 11.43
CA GLN A 392 -6.16 11.97 10.56
C GLN A 392 -4.94 12.61 9.91
N PHE A 393 -3.87 12.81 10.66
CA PHE A 393 -2.64 13.35 10.08
C PHE A 393 -2.01 12.39 9.09
N GLU A 394 -2.04 11.08 9.33
CA GLU A 394 -1.57 10.09 8.37
C GLU A 394 -2.31 10.23 7.04
N LYS A 395 -3.65 10.31 7.07
CA LYS A 395 -4.47 10.51 5.87
C LYS A 395 -4.24 11.87 5.21
N VAL A 396 -4.09 12.95 5.99
CA VAL A 396 -3.75 14.29 5.45
C VAL A 396 -2.43 14.23 4.69
N LEU A 397 -1.39 13.63 5.26
CA LEU A 397 -0.09 13.49 4.60
C LEU A 397 -0.17 12.62 3.32
N GLN A 398 -1.03 11.60 3.31
CA GLN A 398 -1.26 10.74 2.15
C GLN A 398 -1.93 11.50 0.99
N LEU A 399 -2.89 12.37 1.30
CA LEU A 399 -3.65 13.15 0.31
C LEU A 399 -2.86 14.32 -0.30
N LEU A 400 -1.72 14.70 0.29
CA LEU A 400 -0.91 15.80 -0.21
C LEU A 400 -0.28 15.49 -1.56
N PRO A 401 -0.34 16.42 -2.54
CA PRO A 401 0.51 16.36 -3.72
C PRO A 401 1.99 16.32 -3.32
N LYS A 402 2.75 15.39 -3.87
CA LYS A 402 4.17 15.21 -3.55
C LYS A 402 5.09 16.00 -4.47
N GLU A 403 4.59 16.34 -5.66
CA GLU A 403 5.31 17.08 -6.69
C GLU A 403 4.43 18.19 -7.25
N SER A 404 5.05 19.32 -7.62
CA SER A 404 4.41 20.38 -8.40
C SER A 404 4.19 19.94 -9.85
N ALA A 405 3.42 20.71 -10.62
CA ALA A 405 3.26 20.49 -12.06
C ALA A 405 4.61 20.52 -12.84
N GLY A 406 5.66 21.11 -12.25
CA GLY A 406 7.02 21.13 -12.79
C GLY A 406 7.93 19.99 -12.30
N GLY A 407 7.43 19.04 -11.50
CA GLY A 407 8.21 17.91 -10.97
C GLY A 407 9.07 18.26 -9.75
N GLU A 408 8.91 19.43 -9.16
CA GLU A 408 9.60 19.80 -7.91
C GLU A 408 8.90 19.16 -6.72
N LYS A 409 9.66 18.61 -5.78
CA LYS A 409 9.12 18.06 -4.52
C LYS A 409 8.57 19.19 -3.66
N ILE A 410 7.31 19.06 -3.26
CA ILE A 410 6.58 20.04 -2.46
C ILE A 410 6.00 19.40 -1.20
N ASN A 411 5.47 20.22 -0.29
CA ASN A 411 4.83 19.78 0.96
C ASN A 411 5.75 19.04 1.94
N ARG A 412 7.06 19.34 1.89
CA ARG A 412 8.04 18.79 2.83
C ARG A 412 8.19 19.58 4.11
N ARG A 413 7.67 20.80 4.17
CA ARG A 413 7.63 21.63 5.37
C ARG A 413 6.22 22.09 5.65
N ALA A 414 5.92 22.27 6.93
CA ALA A 414 4.64 22.75 7.37
C ALA A 414 4.76 23.68 8.59
N HIS A 415 3.85 24.65 8.66
CA HIS A 415 3.60 25.47 9.85
C HIS A 415 2.39 24.92 10.59
N LEU A 416 2.55 24.60 11.85
CA LEU A 416 1.58 23.91 12.69
C LEU A 416 1.13 24.80 13.83
N TYR A 417 -0.17 24.82 14.10
CA TYR A 417 -0.76 25.49 15.24
C TYR A 417 -1.92 24.66 15.81
N GLY A 418 -2.02 24.56 17.12
CA GLY A 418 -3.07 23.83 17.80
C GLY A 418 -3.88 24.70 18.75
N HIS A 419 -5.14 24.35 18.94
CA HIS A 419 -6.00 24.91 19.98
C HIS A 419 -6.62 23.76 20.78
N PHE A 420 -6.26 23.65 22.06
CA PHE A 420 -6.59 22.53 22.95
C PHE A 420 -7.43 23.04 24.11
N LEU A 421 -8.60 22.43 24.34
CA LEU A 421 -9.51 22.85 25.41
C LEU A 421 -9.94 21.66 26.29
N LYS A 422 -9.96 21.91 27.58
CA LYS A 422 -10.62 21.08 28.61
C LYS A 422 -11.80 21.84 29.19
N LYS A 423 -13.05 21.40 28.93
CA LYS A 423 -14.25 22.18 29.25
C LYS A 423 -15.28 21.43 30.07
N ARG A 424 -15.34 20.10 30.00
CA ARG A 424 -16.45 19.35 30.58
C ARG A 424 -16.04 18.07 31.34
N TRP A 425 -15.31 17.17 30.69
CA TRP A 425 -15.05 15.84 31.24
C TRP A 425 -13.81 15.83 32.13
N HIS A 426 -13.87 16.52 33.30
CA HIS A 426 -12.72 16.75 34.16
C HIS A 426 -12.24 15.51 34.95
N ASP A 427 -12.96 14.41 34.86
CA ASP A 427 -12.61 13.12 35.43
C ASP A 427 -11.72 12.25 34.50
N VAL A 428 -11.48 12.71 33.29
CA VAL A 428 -10.46 12.21 32.37
C VAL A 428 -9.49 13.33 32.03
N THR A 429 -8.23 13.01 31.71
CA THR A 429 -7.18 14.03 31.59
C THR A 429 -6.92 14.48 30.14
N ASN A 430 -7.40 13.73 29.14
CA ASN A 430 -7.33 14.15 27.75
C ASN A 430 -8.21 15.38 27.50
N GLU A 431 -7.91 16.10 26.48
CA GLU A 431 -8.67 17.26 26.01
C GLU A 431 -10.07 16.85 25.53
N ASP A 432 -11.04 17.76 25.66
CA ASP A 432 -12.41 17.56 25.17
C ASP A 432 -12.60 18.09 23.74
N TYR A 433 -11.73 19.03 23.34
CA TYR A 433 -11.77 19.68 22.04
C TYR A 433 -10.35 20.04 21.60
N ILE A 434 -10.00 19.66 20.40
CA ILE A 434 -8.74 20.01 19.76
C ILE A 434 -9.02 20.43 18.33
N ARG A 435 -8.46 21.56 17.91
CA ARG A 435 -8.40 21.98 16.52
C ARG A 435 -6.95 22.23 16.16
N ALA A 436 -6.46 21.44 15.22
CA ALA A 436 -5.12 21.56 14.69
C ALA A 436 -5.19 22.19 13.27
N TYR A 437 -4.29 23.11 13.00
CA TYR A 437 -4.12 23.78 11.72
C TYR A 437 -2.73 23.48 11.17
N VAL A 438 -2.67 23.13 9.91
CA VAL A 438 -1.43 22.83 9.21
C VAL A 438 -1.43 23.59 7.88
N ARG A 439 -0.37 24.33 7.60
CA ARG A 439 -0.13 24.96 6.32
C ARG A 439 1.17 24.43 5.73
N PHE A 440 1.07 23.75 4.62
CA PHE A 440 2.21 23.17 3.91
C PHE A 440 2.86 24.20 2.97
N ASP A 441 4.16 24.03 2.72
CA ASP A 441 4.94 24.94 1.85
C ASP A 441 4.50 24.92 0.38
N GLY A 442 3.85 23.83 -0.08
CA GLY A 442 3.19 23.76 -1.38
C GLY A 442 1.86 24.52 -1.50
N GLY A 443 1.45 25.26 -0.45
CA GLY A 443 0.25 26.10 -0.44
C GLY A 443 -1.03 25.39 -0.01
N VAL A 444 -1.00 24.09 0.26
CA VAL A 444 -2.14 23.34 0.81
C VAL A 444 -2.27 23.61 2.30
N GLU A 445 -3.50 23.77 2.77
CA GLU A 445 -3.80 23.84 4.20
C GLU A 445 -4.69 22.66 4.64
N ALA A 446 -4.53 22.23 5.89
CA ALA A 446 -5.36 21.20 6.48
C ALA A 446 -5.82 21.60 7.89
N GLN A 447 -7.06 21.24 8.22
CA GLN A 447 -7.63 21.38 9.55
C GLN A 447 -8.05 20.00 10.06
N VAL A 448 -7.57 19.62 11.23
CA VAL A 448 -7.99 18.40 11.93
C VAL A 448 -8.75 18.80 13.19
N LEU A 449 -9.99 18.35 13.31
CA LEU A 449 -10.85 18.57 14.48
C LEU A 449 -11.11 17.25 15.21
N VAL A 450 -10.71 17.17 16.48
CA VAL A 450 -11.04 16.06 17.38
C VAL A 450 -11.85 16.61 18.55
N SER A 451 -13.06 16.11 18.79
CA SER A 451 -13.89 16.63 19.87
C SER A 451 -14.89 15.62 20.41
N SER A 452 -14.99 15.55 21.74
CA SER A 452 -16.06 14.87 22.48
C SER A 452 -17.20 15.82 22.93
N LEU A 453 -17.17 17.09 22.47
CA LEU A 453 -18.16 18.13 22.81
C LEU A 453 -18.93 18.67 21.59
N CYS A 454 -18.80 18.06 20.44
CA CYS A 454 -19.48 18.52 19.23
C CYS A 454 -20.82 17.79 19.07
N ALA A 455 -21.92 18.47 19.38
CA ALA A 455 -23.27 17.92 19.21
C ALA A 455 -23.82 18.06 17.77
N ALA A 456 -23.20 18.91 16.95
CA ALA A 456 -23.57 19.07 15.56
C ALA A 456 -22.84 18.05 14.69
N SER A 457 -23.55 17.45 13.74
CA SER A 457 -22.93 16.60 12.71
C SER A 457 -21.99 17.43 11.84
N LYS A 458 -20.84 16.86 11.50
CA LYS A 458 -19.90 17.39 10.51
C LYS A 458 -19.49 16.27 9.58
N PRO A 459 -19.31 16.56 8.27
CA PRO A 459 -18.71 15.58 7.38
C PRO A 459 -17.36 15.10 7.92
N LEU A 460 -17.04 13.83 7.68
CA LEU A 460 -15.72 13.29 8.01
C LEU A 460 -14.63 14.06 7.26
N TRP A 461 -14.87 14.31 5.97
CA TRP A 461 -13.99 15.09 5.11
C TRP A 461 -14.73 16.14 4.30
N THR A 462 -14.10 17.31 4.19
CA THR A 462 -14.40 18.34 3.19
C THR A 462 -13.07 18.70 2.53
N VAL A 463 -12.96 18.45 1.22
CA VAL A 463 -11.74 18.71 0.46
C VAL A 463 -12.05 19.67 -0.68
N LEU A 464 -11.27 20.73 -0.81
CA LEU A 464 -11.49 21.83 -1.73
C LEU A 464 -10.37 21.90 -2.78
N GLY A 465 -10.78 21.93 -4.03
CA GLY A 465 -9.91 22.17 -5.18
C GLY A 465 -10.36 23.36 -6.02
N THR A 466 -9.51 23.80 -6.94
CA THR A 466 -9.74 25.01 -7.74
C THR A 466 -10.93 24.93 -8.69
N ARG A 467 -11.44 23.72 -8.98
CA ARG A 467 -12.60 23.50 -9.88
C ARG A 467 -13.74 22.74 -9.20
N GLY A 468 -13.65 22.47 -7.90
CA GLY A 468 -14.68 21.73 -7.22
C GLY A 468 -14.34 21.37 -5.80
N SER A 469 -15.21 20.57 -5.19
CA SER A 469 -15.05 20.07 -3.83
C SER A 469 -15.56 18.64 -3.73
N VAL A 470 -15.04 17.91 -2.75
CA VAL A 470 -15.51 16.57 -2.41
C VAL A 470 -15.81 16.49 -0.93
N VAL A 471 -16.92 15.83 -0.60
CA VAL A 471 -17.38 15.60 0.77
C VAL A 471 -17.57 14.11 1.00
N VAL A 472 -16.99 13.61 2.10
CA VAL A 472 -17.23 12.27 2.63
C VAL A 472 -17.93 12.43 3.98
N GLU A 473 -19.17 11.96 4.07
CA GLU A 473 -19.99 12.18 5.28
C GLU A 473 -19.53 11.31 6.45
N ASN A 474 -19.27 10.04 6.19
CA ASN A 474 -18.96 9.06 7.24
C ASN A 474 -17.90 8.05 6.76
N TRP A 475 -17.36 7.30 7.68
CA TRP A 475 -16.47 6.18 7.42
C TRP A 475 -17.16 5.15 6.52
N GLY A 476 -16.43 4.68 5.49
CA GLY A 476 -16.95 3.71 4.53
C GLY A 476 -18.02 4.25 3.58
N SER A 477 -18.41 5.53 3.68
CA SER A 477 -19.28 6.15 2.68
C SER A 477 -18.48 6.55 1.44
N GLY A 478 -19.13 6.49 0.27
CA GLY A 478 -18.60 7.09 -0.95
C GLY A 478 -18.53 8.62 -0.86
N ALA A 479 -17.98 9.25 -1.88
CA ALA A 479 -17.79 10.69 -1.96
C ALA A 479 -18.90 11.39 -2.75
N SER A 480 -19.34 12.55 -2.26
CA SER A 480 -20.17 13.51 -2.99
C SER A 480 -19.27 14.58 -3.59
N ILE A 481 -19.29 14.74 -4.91
CA ILE A 481 -18.43 15.67 -5.64
C ILE A 481 -19.28 16.77 -6.22
N ALA A 482 -18.85 18.02 -6.06
CA ALA A 482 -19.41 19.17 -6.74
C ALA A 482 -18.31 19.85 -7.56
N THR A 483 -18.49 19.95 -8.87
CA THR A 483 -17.58 20.61 -9.79
C THR A 483 -18.24 21.85 -10.40
N VAL A 484 -17.43 22.83 -10.77
CA VAL A 484 -17.89 24.08 -11.41
C VAL A 484 -17.10 24.27 -12.68
N ASP A 485 -17.80 24.33 -13.82
CA ASP A 485 -17.23 24.69 -15.11
C ASP A 485 -17.34 26.20 -15.38
N ASP A 486 -16.47 26.72 -16.24
CA ASP A 486 -16.59 28.08 -16.76
C ASP A 486 -17.72 28.13 -17.84
N PRO A 487 -18.72 29.00 -17.71
CA PRO A 487 -18.88 30.17 -16.85
C PRO A 487 -19.68 29.93 -15.54
N GLY A 488 -19.62 28.77 -14.89
CA GLY A 488 -20.20 28.62 -13.55
C GLY A 488 -21.35 27.62 -13.45
N ALA A 489 -21.50 26.69 -14.41
CA ALA A 489 -22.42 25.56 -14.27
C ALA A 489 -21.92 24.60 -13.17
N ARG A 490 -22.78 24.32 -12.19
CA ARG A 490 -22.46 23.40 -11.09
C ARG A 490 -23.00 22.00 -11.39
N TYR A 491 -22.13 21.04 -11.31
CA TYR A 491 -22.46 19.61 -11.44
C TYR A 491 -22.25 18.91 -10.10
N THR A 492 -23.07 17.92 -9.81
CA THR A 492 -22.91 17.05 -8.64
C THR A 492 -22.91 15.60 -9.09
N SER A 493 -21.98 14.82 -8.55
CA SER A 493 -21.86 13.39 -8.78
C SER A 493 -21.58 12.67 -7.46
N ARG A 494 -21.76 11.35 -7.45
CA ARG A 494 -21.39 10.49 -6.32
C ARG A 494 -20.48 9.38 -6.82
N LEU A 495 -19.41 9.13 -6.09
CA LEU A 495 -18.54 7.97 -6.28
C LEU A 495 -18.83 6.95 -5.17
N PRO A 496 -18.88 5.66 -5.50
CA PRO A 496 -18.86 4.60 -4.48
C PRO A 496 -17.53 4.64 -3.71
N ALA A 497 -17.53 4.01 -2.54
CA ALA A 497 -16.31 3.83 -1.77
C ALA A 497 -15.35 2.87 -2.51
N ILE A 498 -14.08 3.23 -2.57
CA ILE A 498 -13.02 2.36 -3.12
C ILE A 498 -12.45 1.57 -1.94
N GLU A 499 -12.64 0.25 -1.94
CA GLU A 499 -12.23 -0.61 -0.85
C GLU A 499 -10.95 -1.39 -1.19
N LYS A 500 -10.03 -1.48 -0.22
CA LYS A 500 -8.82 -2.31 -0.30
C LYS A 500 -8.57 -2.99 1.05
N PRO A 501 -9.28 -4.08 1.34
CA PRO A 501 -9.19 -4.74 2.64
C PRO A 501 -7.79 -5.29 2.90
N ASN A 502 -7.38 -5.25 4.19
CA ASN A 502 -6.14 -5.83 4.70
C ASN A 502 -4.83 -5.34 4.04
N GLY A 503 -4.84 -4.13 3.46
CA GLY A 503 -3.70 -3.61 2.69
C GLY A 503 -2.40 -3.50 3.49
N TYR A 504 -2.48 -3.19 4.80
CA TYR A 504 -1.31 -3.09 5.67
C TYR A 504 -0.58 -4.43 5.81
N TYR A 505 -1.29 -5.48 6.22
CA TYR A 505 -0.69 -6.81 6.43
C TYR A 505 -0.19 -7.43 5.12
N LYS A 506 -0.93 -7.19 4.02
CA LYS A 506 -0.49 -7.59 2.68
C LYS A 506 0.85 -6.96 2.32
N ASN A 507 0.98 -5.62 2.46
CA ASN A 507 2.23 -4.93 2.15
C ASN A 507 3.38 -5.37 3.06
N LEU A 508 3.10 -5.62 4.35
CA LEU A 508 4.09 -6.11 5.30
C LEU A 508 4.62 -7.50 4.90
N ALA A 509 3.74 -8.42 4.52
CA ALA A 509 4.12 -9.76 4.05
C ALA A 509 4.88 -9.69 2.72
N ASP A 510 4.42 -8.89 1.77
CA ASP A 510 5.08 -8.68 0.48
C ASP A 510 6.47 -8.04 0.65
N HIS A 511 6.62 -7.14 1.64
CA HIS A 511 7.93 -6.56 1.97
C HIS A 511 8.90 -7.64 2.48
N LEU A 512 8.50 -8.40 3.48
CA LEU A 512 9.39 -9.37 4.14
C LEU A 512 9.66 -10.61 3.29
N LEU A 513 8.69 -11.09 2.52
CA LEU A 513 8.79 -12.33 1.74
C LEU A 513 9.16 -12.11 0.27
N ALA A 514 8.82 -10.95 -0.27
CA ALA A 514 8.97 -10.68 -1.68
C ALA A 514 9.89 -9.49 -2.00
N GLY A 515 10.30 -8.68 -1.01
CA GLY A 515 11.13 -7.49 -1.21
C GLY A 515 10.38 -6.30 -1.81
N VAL A 516 9.05 -6.31 -1.76
CA VAL A 516 8.23 -5.13 -2.13
C VAL A 516 8.53 -3.98 -1.17
N PRO A 517 8.61 -2.73 -1.63
CA PRO A 517 8.80 -1.59 -0.74
C PRO A 517 7.77 -1.50 0.38
N LEU A 518 8.24 -1.19 1.58
CA LEU A 518 7.37 -0.92 2.71
C LEU A 518 6.69 0.44 2.52
N ILE A 519 5.35 0.47 2.52
CA ILE A 519 4.57 1.70 2.31
C ILE A 519 4.61 2.56 3.58
N ILE A 520 4.32 1.96 4.73
CA ILE A 520 4.39 2.68 6.01
C ILE A 520 5.80 2.54 6.58
N THR A 521 6.71 3.38 6.10
CA THR A 521 8.06 3.46 6.65
C THR A 521 8.06 4.14 8.02
N PRO A 522 9.08 3.93 8.87
CA PRO A 522 9.16 4.64 10.15
C PRO A 522 9.30 6.16 9.97
N GLN A 523 9.95 6.65 8.89
CA GLN A 523 10.01 8.07 8.56
C GLN A 523 8.64 8.65 8.25
N TRP A 524 7.85 7.93 7.43
CA TRP A 524 6.46 8.29 7.16
C TRP A 524 5.63 8.40 8.44
N ALA A 525 5.69 7.38 9.29
CA ALA A 525 4.96 7.34 10.56
C ALA A 525 5.41 8.43 11.54
N LYS A 526 6.71 8.78 11.56
CA LYS A 526 7.23 9.91 12.35
C LYS A 526 6.55 11.23 11.94
N GLY A 527 6.26 11.43 10.66
CA GLY A 527 5.57 12.64 10.18
C GLY A 527 4.24 12.90 10.89
N THR A 528 3.49 11.86 11.25
CA THR A 528 2.25 12.03 12.04
C THR A 528 2.52 12.54 13.45
N VAL A 529 3.57 12.04 14.10
CA VAL A 529 3.98 12.50 15.45
C VAL A 529 4.51 13.93 15.39
N GLN A 530 5.28 14.29 14.35
CA GLN A 530 5.73 15.66 14.11
C GLN A 530 4.56 16.65 13.99
N CYS A 531 3.49 16.26 13.28
CA CYS A 531 2.27 17.08 13.18
C CYS A 531 1.60 17.26 14.56
N ILE A 532 1.48 16.19 15.34
CA ILE A 532 0.82 16.22 16.65
C ILE A 532 1.63 17.08 17.65
N GLU A 533 2.92 16.76 17.79
CA GLU A 533 3.82 17.46 18.73
C GLU A 533 3.97 18.94 18.36
N GLY A 534 4.10 19.24 17.05
CA GLY A 534 4.15 20.62 16.55
C GLY A 534 2.88 21.42 16.89
N CYS A 535 1.69 20.82 16.78
CA CYS A 535 0.44 21.45 17.18
C CYS A 535 0.37 21.67 18.70
N GLU A 536 0.85 20.73 19.54
CA GLU A 536 0.90 20.88 21.00
C GLU A 536 1.88 22.00 21.41
N ILE A 537 3.07 22.04 20.83
CA ILE A 537 4.05 23.11 21.05
C ILE A 537 3.46 24.46 20.64
N GLY A 538 2.85 24.52 19.45
CA GLY A 538 2.21 25.74 18.93
C GLY A 538 1.10 26.27 19.84
N ALA A 539 0.27 25.38 20.38
CA ALA A 539 -0.77 25.74 21.33
C ALA A 539 -0.20 26.25 22.67
N ARG A 540 0.84 25.59 23.20
CA ARG A 540 1.49 25.94 24.45
C ARG A 540 2.21 27.27 24.37
N GLU A 541 2.89 27.54 23.25
CA GLU A 541 3.71 28.72 23.04
C GLU A 541 2.96 29.85 22.32
N ASN A 542 1.73 29.61 21.92
CA ASN A 542 0.88 30.55 21.16
C ASN A 542 1.58 31.12 19.91
N ARG A 543 2.21 30.24 19.13
CA ARG A 543 2.88 30.56 17.85
C ARG A 543 2.77 29.39 16.88
N ALA A 544 2.97 29.66 15.61
CA ALA A 544 3.17 28.58 14.63
C ALA A 544 4.54 27.90 14.85
N VAL A 545 4.56 26.58 14.69
CA VAL A 545 5.77 25.74 14.77
C VAL A 545 6.06 25.21 13.36
N GLU A 546 7.26 25.42 12.88
CA GLU A 546 7.74 24.86 11.63
C GLU A 546 8.28 23.44 11.86
N VAL A 547 7.90 22.52 10.99
CA VAL A 547 8.43 21.16 10.94
C VAL A 547 8.84 20.81 9.53
N GLU A 548 9.87 19.96 9.40
CA GLU A 548 10.31 19.39 8.13
C GLU A 548 10.14 17.87 8.17
N PHE A 549 9.63 17.29 7.08
CA PHE A 549 9.35 15.87 6.95
C PHE A 549 10.47 15.16 6.17
N ASP A 550 10.84 13.97 6.62
CA ASP A 550 11.97 13.18 6.07
C ASP A 550 11.54 12.18 4.97
N PHE A 551 10.29 12.23 4.49
CA PHE A 551 9.74 11.26 3.51
C PHE A 551 9.43 11.82 2.14
#